data_edd09397e5ed81c5afb360f1888db534
#
_entry.id   edd09397e5ed81c5afb360f1888db534
#
_cell.length_a   1.000
_cell.length_b   1.000
_cell.length_c   1.000
_cell.angle_alpha   90.00
_cell.angle_beta   90.00
_cell.angle_gamma   90.00
#
_symmetry.space_group_name_H-M   'P 1'
#
loop_
_entity.id
_entity.type
_entity.pdbx_description
1 polymer ?
#
loop_
_entity_poly.entity_id
_entity_poly.type
_entity_poly.pdbx_seq_one_letter_code
_entity_poly.pdbx_strand_id
1 'polypeptide(L)'
;RWGNPANYGMAGQRVIPNAVHDVRWIKDDGRPFGGHLQIFNNSGGGNNQSTVDAILTPVNGYTYFRSSGQPYGPSSYTSRYFCQYSAPGQSASDRMSNGNIFVNASGGQGGAGVMYEVDSLNNIIWGPYNAQSQKAFRYECDHPGIQVLKDYMNTSSTSCFNVSSIEELNNPIRFYHHNSLIKCDNISEIAEEIMIFSSDGRVVYKSKDLKSNISTKFIRKGLYYIKYKFRNRQFIQKIVI
;
A
#
# COMPACT_ATOMS: atom_id res chain seq x y z
N ARG A 1 18.35 -20.14 9.12
CA ARG A 1 19.77 -20.48 8.93
C ARG A 1 20.45 -19.65 7.86
N TRP A 2 19.72 -18.89 7.08
CA TRP A 2 20.28 -17.91 6.17
C TRP A 2 21.00 -16.81 6.95
N GLY A 3 22.03 -16.23 6.37
CA GLY A 3 22.78 -15.10 6.95
C GLY A 3 24.12 -15.51 7.59
N ASN A 4 24.19 -16.46 8.49
CA ASN A 4 25.44 -16.91 9.11
C ASN A 4 25.69 -18.40 8.94
N PRO A 5 26.51 -18.80 7.95
CA PRO A 5 26.83 -20.21 7.71
C PRO A 5 27.46 -20.94 8.89
N ALA A 6 28.25 -20.27 9.71
CA ALA A 6 28.89 -20.86 10.87
C ALA A 6 27.89 -21.45 11.89
N ASN A 7 26.67 -20.95 11.96
CA ASN A 7 25.63 -21.44 12.88
C ASN A 7 25.16 -22.89 12.55
N TYR A 8 25.57 -23.44 11.43
CA TYR A 8 25.28 -24.84 11.04
C TYR A 8 26.50 -25.54 10.44
N GLY A 9 27.70 -25.13 10.87
CA GLY A 9 28.97 -25.80 10.55
C GLY A 9 29.47 -25.61 9.12
N MET A 10 29.03 -24.56 8.42
CA MET A 10 29.45 -24.27 7.06
C MET A 10 30.45 -23.10 7.04
N ALA A 11 31.41 -23.16 6.11
CA ALA A 11 32.24 -22.01 5.77
C ALA A 11 31.43 -20.99 4.95
N GLY A 12 31.86 -19.75 4.97
CA GLY A 12 31.28 -18.66 4.20
C GLY A 12 31.10 -17.39 5.02
N GLN A 13 30.89 -16.29 4.31
CA GLN A 13 30.65 -15.01 4.95
C GLN A 13 29.20 -14.84 5.36
N ARG A 14 28.98 -14.09 6.41
CA ARG A 14 27.64 -13.67 6.83
C ARG A 14 27.02 -12.76 5.76
N VAL A 15 25.84 -13.14 5.25
CA VAL A 15 25.11 -12.36 4.25
C VAL A 15 24.44 -11.16 4.89
N ILE A 16 23.88 -11.34 6.09
CA ILE A 16 23.33 -10.24 6.90
C ILE A 16 24.30 -9.94 8.03
N PRO A 17 24.93 -8.75 8.05
CA PRO A 17 25.72 -8.33 9.17
C PRO A 17 24.81 -7.88 10.33
N ASN A 18 24.87 -8.42 11.50
CA ASN A 18 24.24 -7.92 12.71
C ASN A 18 22.75 -8.23 12.94
N ALA A 19 22.16 -7.54 13.91
CA ALA A 19 20.86 -7.84 14.46
C ALA A 19 19.75 -7.54 13.48
N VAL A 20 19.00 -8.57 13.13
CA VAL A 20 17.76 -8.45 12.35
C VAL A 20 16.56 -8.58 13.27
N HIS A 21 15.55 -7.79 12.98
CA HIS A 21 14.27 -7.81 13.65
C HIS A 21 13.14 -7.95 12.65
N ASP A 22 11.98 -8.37 13.15
CA ASP A 22 10.73 -8.39 12.39
C ASP A 22 10.83 -9.12 11.04
N VAL A 23 11.21 -10.38 11.08
CA VAL A 23 11.23 -11.24 9.89
C VAL A 23 9.83 -11.77 9.64
N ARG A 24 9.29 -11.49 8.44
CA ARG A 24 7.96 -11.95 8.02
C ARG A 24 7.87 -12.21 6.52
N TRP A 25 6.90 -13.00 6.11
CA TRP A 25 6.59 -13.18 4.71
C TRP A 25 5.88 -11.94 4.15
N ILE A 26 6.33 -11.47 2.99
CA ILE A 26 5.54 -10.55 2.18
C ILE A 26 4.40 -11.36 1.57
N LYS A 27 3.18 -10.88 1.75
CA LYS A 27 1.98 -11.54 1.25
C LYS A 27 2.06 -11.72 -0.28
N ASP A 28 1.77 -12.92 -0.76
CA ASP A 28 1.77 -13.25 -2.19
C ASP A 28 0.38 -13.01 -2.78
N ASP A 29 0.05 -11.75 -2.99
CA ASP A 29 -1.25 -11.28 -3.48
C ASP A 29 -1.11 -10.32 -4.67
N GLY A 30 0.03 -10.39 -5.35
CA GLY A 30 0.36 -9.50 -6.48
C GLY A 30 1.15 -8.26 -6.10
N ARG A 31 1.39 -8.02 -4.80
CA ARG A 31 2.27 -6.92 -4.37
C ARG A 31 3.72 -7.17 -4.73
N PRO A 32 4.53 -6.11 -4.94
CA PRO A 32 5.97 -6.25 -5.18
C PRO A 32 6.66 -7.10 -4.12
N PHE A 33 7.49 -8.04 -4.58
CA PHE A 33 8.20 -9.01 -3.74
C PHE A 33 7.30 -9.99 -2.97
N GLY A 34 6.06 -10.24 -3.41
CA GLY A 34 5.21 -11.29 -2.85
C GLY A 34 5.95 -12.62 -2.76
N GLY A 35 5.76 -13.36 -1.67
CA GLY A 35 6.47 -14.62 -1.41
C GLY A 35 7.93 -14.48 -0.92
N HIS A 36 8.47 -13.27 -0.81
CA HIS A 36 9.79 -13.03 -0.20
C HIS A 36 9.65 -12.89 1.33
N LEU A 37 10.75 -13.13 2.05
CA LEU A 37 10.90 -12.66 3.43
C LEU A 37 11.29 -11.19 3.44
N GLN A 38 10.60 -10.38 4.22
CA GLN A 38 11.01 -9.02 4.58
C GLN A 38 11.65 -9.00 5.95
N ILE A 39 12.73 -8.25 6.08
CA ILE A 39 13.55 -8.17 7.29
C ILE A 39 13.85 -6.72 7.57
N PHE A 40 13.63 -6.26 8.80
CA PHE A 40 14.24 -5.01 9.28
C PHE A 40 15.65 -5.33 9.79
N ASN A 41 16.67 -4.75 9.18
CA ASN A 41 18.06 -4.97 9.52
C ASN A 41 18.66 -3.69 10.10
N ASN A 42 18.92 -3.68 11.41
CA ASN A 42 19.35 -2.47 12.12
C ASN A 42 20.71 -1.92 11.66
N SER A 43 21.54 -2.74 11.02
CA SER A 43 22.86 -2.32 10.53
C SER A 43 23.14 -2.83 9.11
N GLY A 44 22.10 -3.05 8.32
CA GLY A 44 22.22 -3.61 6.98
C GLY A 44 22.99 -2.76 6.00
N GLY A 45 22.99 -1.45 6.15
CA GLY A 45 23.74 -0.49 5.33
C GLY A 45 25.17 -0.25 5.77
N GLY A 46 25.61 -0.85 6.89
CA GLY A 46 26.86 -0.49 7.56
C GLY A 46 26.74 0.82 8.34
N ASN A 47 27.75 1.15 9.15
CA ASN A 47 27.80 2.40 9.93
C ASN A 47 26.50 2.73 10.70
N ASN A 48 25.86 1.70 11.28
CA ASN A 48 24.59 1.80 11.99
C ASN A 48 23.39 2.26 11.12
N GLN A 49 23.51 2.23 9.80
CA GLN A 49 22.39 2.51 8.93
C GLN A 49 21.47 1.29 8.84
N SER A 50 20.22 1.47 9.20
CA SER A 50 19.19 0.45 9.08
C SER A 50 18.71 0.27 7.63
N THR A 51 18.30 -0.96 7.30
CA THR A 51 17.71 -1.28 6.00
C THR A 51 16.45 -2.14 6.17
N VAL A 52 15.59 -2.08 5.17
CA VAL A 52 14.52 -3.07 4.96
C VAL A 52 14.91 -3.92 3.77
N ASP A 53 15.13 -5.20 4.01
CA ASP A 53 15.60 -6.14 3.00
C ASP A 53 14.49 -7.11 2.61
N ALA A 54 14.33 -7.39 1.31
CA ALA A 54 13.50 -8.47 0.81
C ALA A 54 14.40 -9.60 0.26
N ILE A 55 14.09 -10.83 0.63
CA ILE A 55 14.91 -12.01 0.34
C ILE A 55 14.05 -13.09 -0.28
N LEU A 56 14.38 -13.53 -1.48
CA LEU A 56 13.76 -14.71 -2.07
C LEU A 56 14.39 -15.96 -1.48
N THR A 57 13.68 -16.67 -0.63
CA THR A 57 14.17 -17.89 -0.02
C THR A 57 14.10 -19.09 -0.98
N PRO A 58 15.05 -20.02 -0.94
CA PRO A 58 15.02 -21.21 -1.78
C PRO A 58 14.05 -22.26 -1.21
N VAL A 59 12.76 -21.95 -1.22
CA VAL A 59 11.69 -22.84 -0.73
C VAL A 59 11.11 -23.65 -1.89
N ASN A 60 10.96 -24.95 -1.68
CA ASN A 60 10.17 -25.83 -2.52
C ASN A 60 9.19 -26.61 -1.64
N GLY A 61 7.92 -26.23 -1.72
CA GLY A 61 6.89 -26.70 -0.78
C GLY A 61 7.23 -26.31 0.65
N TYR A 62 7.42 -27.31 1.52
CA TYR A 62 7.77 -27.12 2.93
C TYR A 62 9.28 -27.26 3.21
N THR A 63 10.10 -27.36 2.18
CA THR A 63 11.53 -27.65 2.31
C THR A 63 12.37 -26.49 1.81
N TYR A 64 13.38 -26.11 2.60
CA TYR A 64 14.41 -25.16 2.18
C TYR A 64 15.51 -25.93 1.47
N PHE A 65 15.70 -25.62 0.20
CA PHE A 65 16.72 -26.26 -0.61
C PHE A 65 18.12 -25.73 -0.28
N ARG A 66 19.08 -26.65 -0.24
CA ARG A 66 20.51 -26.35 -0.09
C ARG A 66 21.32 -27.38 -0.87
N SER A 67 22.23 -26.94 -1.72
CA SER A 67 23.21 -27.82 -2.35
C SER A 67 24.19 -28.37 -1.32
N SER A 68 24.62 -29.62 -1.50
CA SER A 68 25.59 -30.26 -0.60
C SER A 68 26.89 -29.45 -0.53
N GLY A 69 27.40 -29.23 0.67
CA GLY A 69 28.63 -28.48 0.90
C GLY A 69 28.53 -26.96 0.72
N GLN A 70 27.32 -26.43 0.41
CA GLN A 70 27.13 -25.00 0.22
C GLN A 70 26.29 -24.37 1.36
N PRO A 71 26.46 -23.08 1.66
CA PRO A 71 25.54 -22.33 2.53
C PRO A 71 24.14 -22.30 1.95
N TYR A 72 23.13 -22.01 2.81
CA TYR A 72 21.79 -21.70 2.31
C TYR A 72 21.82 -20.40 1.49
N GLY A 73 21.27 -20.48 0.27
CA GLY A 73 21.02 -19.31 -0.55
C GLY A 73 19.84 -18.46 -0.06
N PRO A 74 19.64 -17.30 -0.67
CA PRO A 74 20.49 -16.68 -1.67
C PRO A 74 21.77 -16.07 -1.07
N SER A 75 22.74 -15.71 -1.92
CA SER A 75 23.98 -15.05 -1.48
C SER A 75 23.80 -13.58 -1.14
N SER A 76 22.65 -13.00 -1.46
CA SER A 76 22.31 -11.60 -1.20
C SER A 76 20.80 -11.41 -1.05
N TYR A 77 20.36 -10.22 -0.80
CA TYR A 77 18.96 -9.79 -0.80
C TYR A 77 18.49 -9.49 -2.23
N THR A 78 17.19 -9.61 -2.47
CA THR A 78 16.56 -9.27 -3.77
C THR A 78 16.35 -7.76 -3.88
N SER A 79 15.96 -7.11 -2.79
CA SER A 79 15.73 -5.68 -2.72
C SER A 79 16.19 -5.15 -1.38
N ARG A 80 16.72 -3.93 -1.37
CA ARG A 80 17.13 -3.23 -0.15
C ARG A 80 16.68 -1.78 -0.21
N TYR A 81 15.99 -1.34 0.83
CA TYR A 81 15.72 0.05 1.12
C TYR A 81 16.63 0.51 2.26
N PHE A 82 17.39 1.57 2.05
CA PHE A 82 18.19 2.22 3.09
C PHE A 82 17.32 3.19 3.88
N CYS A 83 17.10 2.89 5.15
CA CYS A 83 16.20 3.69 5.99
C CYS A 83 16.69 5.11 6.15
N GLN A 84 15.80 6.08 6.00
CA GLN A 84 16.13 7.48 6.27
C GLN A 84 16.33 7.75 7.77
N TYR A 85 15.67 6.95 8.62
CA TYR A 85 15.87 6.94 10.06
C TYR A 85 16.34 5.57 10.50
N SER A 86 17.46 5.52 11.20
CA SER A 86 18.05 4.26 11.67
C SER A 86 17.70 3.99 13.12
N ALA A 87 17.72 2.73 13.48
CA ALA A 87 17.37 2.26 14.81
C ALA A 87 18.48 1.33 15.37
N PRO A 88 18.85 1.47 16.64
CA PRO A 88 19.88 0.64 17.25
C PRO A 88 19.42 -0.80 17.55
N GLY A 89 18.13 -1.04 17.53
CA GLY A 89 17.53 -2.34 17.77
C GLY A 89 16.02 -2.33 17.63
N GLN A 90 15.38 -3.47 17.85
CA GLN A 90 13.93 -3.64 17.65
C GLN A 90 13.50 -3.24 16.23
N SER A 91 12.37 -2.52 16.10
CA SER A 91 11.85 -2.05 14.82
C SER A 91 11.01 -3.05 14.06
N ALA A 92 10.28 -2.57 13.06
CA ALA A 92 9.42 -3.37 12.21
C ALA A 92 9.25 -2.70 10.83
N SER A 93 8.80 -3.48 9.85
CA SER A 93 8.43 -2.96 8.53
C SER A 93 7.33 -3.79 7.90
N ASP A 94 6.43 -3.13 7.16
CA ASP A 94 5.40 -3.78 6.35
C ASP A 94 5.56 -3.42 4.88
N ARG A 95 5.30 -4.40 3.99
CA ARG A 95 5.17 -4.17 2.56
C ARG A 95 3.69 -3.99 2.24
N MET A 96 3.33 -2.80 1.80
CA MET A 96 1.95 -2.48 1.43
C MET A 96 1.58 -3.08 0.07
N SER A 97 0.29 -3.22 -0.22
CA SER A 97 -0.21 -3.81 -1.49
C SER A 97 0.23 -3.02 -2.72
N ASN A 98 0.39 -1.70 -2.60
CA ASN A 98 0.91 -0.82 -3.65
C ASN A 98 2.43 -0.84 -3.79
N GLY A 99 3.15 -1.64 -2.98
CA GLY A 99 4.60 -1.76 -2.99
C GLY A 99 5.33 -0.81 -2.04
N ASN A 100 4.66 0.13 -1.43
CA ASN A 100 5.25 1.01 -0.43
C ASN A 100 5.80 0.23 0.77
N ILE A 101 6.72 0.85 1.49
CA ILE A 101 7.28 0.29 2.71
C ILE A 101 6.88 1.17 3.88
N PHE A 102 6.08 0.62 4.80
CA PHE A 102 5.92 1.19 6.12
C PHE A 102 7.11 0.80 7.00
N VAL A 103 7.68 1.76 7.70
CA VAL A 103 8.85 1.60 8.57
C VAL A 103 8.54 2.13 9.96
N ASN A 104 8.80 1.32 10.97
CA ASN A 104 8.93 1.76 12.34
C ASN A 104 10.40 1.61 12.76
N ALA A 105 11.13 2.70 12.77
CA ALA A 105 12.48 2.77 13.32
C ALA A 105 12.38 3.06 14.83
N SER A 106 12.63 2.05 15.67
CA SER A 106 12.55 2.19 17.13
C SER A 106 13.67 3.08 17.68
N GLY A 107 13.38 3.92 18.64
CA GLY A 107 14.38 4.71 19.38
C GLY A 107 15.20 3.92 20.38
N GLY A 108 15.02 2.60 20.42
CA GLY A 108 15.64 1.74 21.45
C GLY A 108 14.87 1.77 22.77
N GLN A 109 15.50 1.29 23.83
CA GLN A 109 14.85 1.20 25.13
C GLN A 109 14.60 2.60 25.72
N GLY A 110 13.33 2.99 25.80
CA GLY A 110 12.92 4.30 26.34
C GLY A 110 13.12 5.49 25.39
N GLY A 111 13.66 5.28 24.19
CA GLY A 111 13.87 6.34 23.21
C GLY A 111 12.64 6.60 22.31
N ALA A 112 12.57 7.81 21.78
CA ALA A 112 11.61 8.14 20.74
C ALA A 112 12.02 7.50 19.41
N GLY A 113 11.12 6.75 18.78
CA GLY A 113 11.29 6.22 17.44
C GLY A 113 10.56 7.07 16.40
N VAL A 114 10.65 6.64 15.15
CA VAL A 114 10.03 7.31 14.02
C VAL A 114 9.28 6.30 13.16
N MET A 115 8.02 6.60 12.85
CA MET A 115 7.22 5.85 11.89
C MET A 115 7.03 6.66 10.61
N TYR A 116 7.15 6.02 9.48
CA TYR A 116 6.95 6.65 8.18
C TYR A 116 6.66 5.60 7.10
N GLU A 117 6.13 6.05 5.97
CA GLU A 117 5.94 5.21 4.77
C GLU A 117 6.65 5.84 3.59
N VAL A 118 7.31 5.02 2.79
CA VAL A 118 7.99 5.44 1.56
C VAL A 118 7.42 4.76 0.34
N ASP A 119 7.43 5.47 -0.77
CA ASP A 119 7.10 4.96 -2.10
C ASP A 119 8.28 4.20 -2.75
N SER A 120 8.09 3.72 -3.97
CA SER A 120 9.12 3.02 -4.75
C SER A 120 10.31 3.90 -5.16
N LEU A 121 10.19 5.22 -5.04
CA LEU A 121 11.26 6.20 -5.30
C LEU A 121 11.96 6.65 -4.01
N ASN A 122 11.62 6.02 -2.87
CA ASN A 122 12.12 6.33 -1.52
C ASN A 122 11.68 7.71 -0.98
N ASN A 123 10.63 8.31 -1.55
CA ASN A 123 10.05 9.52 -0.98
C ASN A 123 9.17 9.16 0.22
N ILE A 124 9.26 9.94 1.30
CA ILE A 124 8.32 9.81 2.42
C ILE A 124 6.96 10.35 1.97
N ILE A 125 5.95 9.46 1.96
CA ILE A 125 4.58 9.79 1.58
C ILE A 125 3.64 9.88 2.78
N TRP A 126 4.06 9.36 3.93
CA TRP A 126 3.36 9.48 5.20
C TRP A 126 4.36 9.56 6.35
N GLY A 127 4.09 10.43 7.30
CA GLY A 127 5.02 10.74 8.39
C GLY A 127 6.07 11.80 7.96
N PRO A 128 7.23 11.90 8.62
CA PRO A 128 7.65 11.12 9.79
C PRO A 128 6.81 11.43 11.04
N TYR A 129 6.49 10.39 11.79
CA TYR A 129 5.69 10.49 13.02
C TYR A 129 6.51 9.98 14.20
N ASN A 130 6.76 10.83 15.19
CA ASN A 130 7.51 10.45 16.38
C ASN A 130 6.63 9.61 17.33
N ALA A 131 7.12 8.47 17.73
CA ALA A 131 6.41 7.59 18.66
C ALA A 131 7.39 6.76 19.48
N GLN A 132 7.03 6.49 20.74
CA GLN A 132 7.73 5.54 21.58
C GLN A 132 7.18 4.13 21.30
N SER A 133 7.64 3.50 20.25
CA SER A 133 7.20 2.17 19.86
C SER A 133 8.39 1.27 19.55
N GLN A 134 8.44 0.12 20.19
CA GLN A 134 9.43 -0.91 19.91
C GLN A 134 9.15 -1.56 18.55
N LYS A 135 7.89 -1.83 18.26
CA LYS A 135 7.39 -2.33 16.97
C LYS A 135 6.02 -1.71 16.69
N ALA A 136 5.83 -1.28 15.48
CA ALA A 136 4.52 -0.88 14.97
C ALA A 136 4.29 -1.52 13.60
N PHE A 137 3.05 -1.81 13.31
CA PHE A 137 2.60 -2.48 12.09
C PHE A 137 1.51 -1.65 11.43
N ARG A 138 1.50 -1.66 10.11
CA ARG A 138 0.45 -1.00 9.34
C ARG A 138 -0.46 -2.05 8.72
N TYR A 139 -1.72 -1.96 9.05
CA TYR A 139 -2.75 -2.81 8.47
C TYR A 139 -3.48 -2.05 7.38
N GLU A 140 -3.68 -2.72 6.25
CA GLU A 140 -4.46 -2.17 5.13
C GLU A 140 -5.96 -2.27 5.44
N CYS A 141 -6.75 -1.44 4.75
CA CYS A 141 -8.17 -1.31 5.04
C CYS A 141 -8.97 -2.60 4.83
N ASP A 142 -8.50 -3.48 3.94
CA ASP A 142 -9.10 -4.79 3.67
C ASP A 142 -8.70 -5.88 4.68
N HIS A 143 -7.81 -5.56 5.64
CA HIS A 143 -7.42 -6.52 6.65
C HIS A 143 -8.62 -6.96 7.51
N PRO A 144 -8.84 -8.28 7.71
CA PRO A 144 -10.03 -8.77 8.41
C PRO A 144 -10.27 -8.14 9.79
N GLY A 145 -9.20 -7.89 10.55
CA GLY A 145 -9.29 -7.22 11.86
C GLY A 145 -9.77 -5.77 11.75
N ILE A 146 -9.35 -5.04 10.71
CA ILE A 146 -9.82 -3.67 10.47
C ILE A 146 -11.30 -3.68 10.09
N GLN A 147 -11.74 -4.63 9.26
CA GLN A 147 -13.14 -4.76 8.89
C GLN A 147 -14.05 -5.06 10.09
N VAL A 148 -13.59 -5.87 11.05
CA VAL A 148 -14.34 -6.12 12.30
C VAL A 148 -14.41 -4.86 13.18
N LEU A 149 -13.36 -4.06 13.21
CA LEU A 149 -13.30 -2.84 14.01
C LEU A 149 -14.05 -1.66 13.39
N LYS A 150 -14.47 -1.77 12.14
CA LYS A 150 -15.10 -0.70 11.37
C LYS A 150 -16.25 -0.01 12.10
N ASP A 151 -17.12 -0.79 12.75
CA ASP A 151 -18.30 -0.28 13.43
C ASP A 151 -17.98 0.43 14.77
N TYR A 152 -16.77 0.21 15.29
CA TYR A 152 -16.29 0.80 16.54
C TYR A 152 -15.33 1.98 16.31
N MET A 153 -14.82 2.15 15.11
CA MET A 153 -13.92 3.24 14.78
C MET A 153 -14.71 4.47 14.39
N ASN A 154 -14.31 5.63 14.92
CA ASN A 154 -14.87 6.89 14.48
C ASN A 154 -14.50 7.13 13.00
N THR A 155 -15.46 6.93 12.12
CA THR A 155 -15.30 6.97 10.66
C THR A 155 -14.87 8.33 10.12
N SER A 156 -15.04 9.41 10.90
CA SER A 156 -14.65 10.76 10.48
C SER A 156 -13.15 11.01 10.43
N SER A 157 -12.33 10.13 11.01
CA SER A 157 -10.87 10.32 11.11
C SER A 157 -10.04 9.26 10.42
N THR A 158 -10.62 8.22 9.81
CA THR A 158 -9.88 7.10 9.24
C THR A 158 -10.04 6.99 7.73
N SER A 159 -8.94 7.09 7.01
CA SER A 159 -8.89 6.94 5.55
C SER A 159 -9.42 5.60 5.05
N CYS A 160 -9.40 4.54 5.88
CA CYS A 160 -9.89 3.21 5.52
C CYS A 160 -11.38 3.12 5.20
N PHE A 161 -12.17 4.03 5.74
CA PHE A 161 -13.62 4.02 5.59
C PHE A 161 -14.11 5.07 4.61
N ASN A 162 -13.19 5.85 4.10
CA ASN A 162 -13.44 7.01 3.28
C ASN A 162 -13.14 6.81 1.79
N VAL A 163 -12.56 5.66 1.39
CA VAL A 163 -12.09 5.46 0.00
C VAL A 163 -13.22 5.13 -0.98
N SER A 164 -14.40 4.74 -0.46
CA SER A 164 -15.58 4.57 -1.32
C SER A 164 -16.76 5.46 -0.95
N SER A 165 -16.70 6.17 0.17
CA SER A 165 -17.88 6.88 0.70
C SER A 165 -17.68 8.38 0.93
N ILE A 166 -16.46 8.91 1.04
CA ILE A 166 -16.29 10.37 1.19
C ILE A 166 -16.70 11.11 -0.09
N GLU A 167 -16.36 10.57 -1.24
CA GLU A 167 -16.80 11.17 -2.48
C GLU A 167 -18.30 10.98 -2.70
N GLU A 168 -18.88 9.85 -2.29
CA GLU A 168 -20.33 9.64 -2.41
C GLU A 168 -21.15 10.41 -1.38
N LEU A 169 -20.69 10.57 -0.13
CA LEU A 169 -21.42 11.33 0.90
C LEU A 169 -21.32 12.84 0.71
N ASN A 170 -20.27 13.35 0.07
CA ASN A 170 -20.09 14.78 -0.22
C ASN A 170 -20.24 15.12 -1.71
N ASN A 171 -20.62 14.15 -2.55
CA ASN A 171 -20.96 14.45 -3.94
C ASN A 171 -22.27 15.25 -3.96
N PRO A 172 -22.21 16.53 -4.36
CA PRO A 172 -23.41 17.37 -4.42
C PRO A 172 -24.41 16.87 -5.46
N ILE A 173 -23.93 16.06 -6.42
CA ILE A 173 -24.72 15.46 -7.50
C ILE A 173 -24.44 13.97 -7.51
N ARG A 174 -25.50 13.16 -7.44
CA ARG A 174 -25.40 11.69 -7.53
C ARG A 174 -25.90 11.22 -8.89
N PHE A 175 -25.06 10.44 -9.59
CA PHE A 175 -25.40 9.84 -10.88
C PHE A 175 -25.75 8.38 -10.72
N TYR A 176 -26.77 7.93 -11.46
CA TYR A 176 -27.17 6.52 -11.52
C TYR A 176 -27.63 6.16 -12.93
N HIS A 177 -27.44 4.91 -13.33
CA HIS A 177 -27.89 4.39 -14.64
C HIS A 177 -29.23 3.70 -14.51
N HIS A 178 -30.20 4.10 -15.32
CA HIS A 178 -31.50 3.48 -15.39
C HIS A 178 -32.09 3.63 -16.79
N ASN A 179 -32.60 2.52 -17.39
CA ASN A 179 -33.28 2.49 -18.70
C ASN A 179 -32.49 3.20 -19.81
N SER A 180 -31.22 2.83 -20.00
CA SER A 180 -30.32 3.42 -21.01
C SER A 180 -30.10 4.94 -20.87
N LEU A 181 -30.27 5.45 -19.66
CA LEU A 181 -29.99 6.84 -19.31
C LEU A 181 -29.13 6.90 -18.04
N ILE A 182 -28.15 7.77 -18.04
CA ILE A 182 -27.55 8.24 -16.80
C ILE A 182 -28.38 9.41 -16.33
N LYS A 183 -28.92 9.29 -15.14
CA LYS A 183 -29.71 10.31 -14.44
C LYS A 183 -28.91 10.86 -13.28
N CYS A 184 -29.27 12.05 -12.83
CA CYS A 184 -28.69 12.64 -11.63
C CYS A 184 -29.79 13.11 -10.68
N ASP A 185 -29.53 12.96 -9.38
CA ASP A 185 -30.33 13.54 -8.32
C ASP A 185 -29.74 14.91 -7.93
N ASN A 186 -30.57 15.78 -7.32
CA ASN A 186 -30.21 17.14 -6.88
C ASN A 186 -29.87 18.12 -8.02
N ILE A 187 -30.73 18.20 -9.04
CA ILE A 187 -30.60 19.05 -10.23
C ILE A 187 -30.64 20.57 -9.92
N SER A 188 -30.87 20.98 -8.68
CA SER A 188 -30.93 22.41 -8.32
C SER A 188 -29.61 23.16 -8.51
N GLU A 189 -28.51 22.44 -8.76
CA GLU A 189 -27.20 23.03 -8.98
C GLU A 189 -26.55 22.44 -10.25
N ILE A 190 -26.18 23.30 -11.18
CA ILE A 190 -25.66 22.93 -12.51
C ILE A 190 -24.18 22.60 -12.41
N ALA A 191 -23.76 21.42 -12.87
CA ALA A 191 -22.36 21.11 -13.05
C ALA A 191 -21.79 21.88 -14.27
N GLU A 192 -20.63 22.50 -14.11
CA GLU A 192 -20.01 23.33 -15.14
C GLU A 192 -19.43 22.49 -16.30
N GLU A 193 -18.98 21.30 -16.03
CA GLU A 193 -18.41 20.36 -17.00
C GLU A 193 -18.63 18.91 -16.53
N ILE A 194 -18.97 18.05 -17.48
CA ILE A 194 -19.10 16.60 -17.24
C ILE A 194 -18.34 15.80 -18.29
N MET A 195 -17.60 14.80 -17.87
CA MET A 195 -16.92 13.83 -18.73
C MET A 195 -17.16 12.41 -18.22
N ILE A 196 -17.39 11.47 -19.13
CA ILE A 196 -17.50 10.05 -18.81
C ILE A 196 -16.32 9.33 -19.46
N PHE A 197 -15.61 8.55 -18.66
CA PHE A 197 -14.45 7.77 -19.08
C PHE A 197 -14.79 6.27 -18.96
N SER A 198 -14.35 5.48 -19.92
CA SER A 198 -14.28 4.03 -19.80
C SER A 198 -13.15 3.63 -18.84
N SER A 199 -13.16 2.38 -18.40
CA SER A 199 -12.13 1.83 -17.47
C SER A 199 -10.70 1.89 -18.01
N ASP A 200 -10.52 2.00 -19.34
CA ASP A 200 -9.23 2.20 -20.02
C ASP A 200 -8.85 3.69 -20.19
N GLY A 201 -9.61 4.61 -19.57
CA GLY A 201 -9.33 6.05 -19.55
C GLY A 201 -9.81 6.82 -20.79
N ARG A 202 -10.51 6.17 -21.74
CA ARG A 202 -11.02 6.82 -22.94
C ARG A 202 -12.26 7.66 -22.62
N VAL A 203 -12.31 8.91 -23.08
CA VAL A 203 -13.50 9.75 -22.98
C VAL A 203 -14.59 9.24 -23.93
N VAL A 204 -15.72 8.84 -23.39
CA VAL A 204 -16.89 8.37 -24.14
C VAL A 204 -18.01 9.40 -24.22
N TYR A 205 -18.00 10.39 -23.34
CA TYR A 205 -18.94 11.51 -23.32
C TYR A 205 -18.28 12.74 -22.69
N LYS A 206 -18.57 13.92 -23.26
CA LYS A 206 -18.17 15.21 -22.71
C LYS A 206 -19.24 16.26 -22.99
N SER A 207 -19.59 17.06 -21.98
CA SER A 207 -20.50 18.20 -22.11
C SER A 207 -20.06 19.32 -21.17
N LYS A 208 -20.33 20.57 -21.58
CA LYS A 208 -20.15 21.73 -20.71
C LYS A 208 -21.40 22.04 -19.87
N ASP A 209 -22.53 21.44 -20.23
CA ASP A 209 -23.79 21.62 -19.53
C ASP A 209 -24.28 20.27 -19.02
N LEU A 210 -24.66 20.19 -17.75
CA LEU A 210 -25.31 19.04 -17.19
C LEU A 210 -26.75 18.97 -17.70
N LYS A 211 -27.02 18.03 -18.61
CA LYS A 211 -28.39 17.65 -18.94
C LYS A 211 -28.88 16.67 -17.88
N SER A 212 -30.13 16.80 -17.46
CA SER A 212 -30.77 15.92 -16.51
C SER A 212 -30.69 14.42 -16.85
N ASN A 213 -30.48 14.10 -18.14
CA ASN A 213 -30.38 12.74 -18.64
C ASN A 213 -29.33 12.65 -19.76
N ILE A 214 -28.37 11.72 -19.60
CA ILE A 214 -27.38 11.41 -20.62
C ILE A 214 -27.73 10.06 -21.23
N SER A 215 -27.98 10.00 -22.52
CA SER A 215 -28.28 8.75 -23.21
C SER A 215 -27.07 7.83 -23.28
N THR A 216 -27.23 6.57 -22.87
CA THR A 216 -26.19 5.54 -22.93
C THR A 216 -26.38 4.55 -24.07
N LYS A 217 -27.33 4.79 -24.99
CA LYS A 217 -27.66 3.85 -26.08
C LYS A 217 -26.46 3.48 -26.97
N PHE A 218 -25.46 4.35 -27.06
CA PHE A 218 -24.24 4.13 -27.84
C PHE A 218 -23.00 3.78 -26.97
N ILE A 219 -23.20 3.66 -25.66
CA ILE A 219 -22.15 3.29 -24.72
C ILE A 219 -22.25 1.80 -24.45
N ARG A 220 -21.14 1.05 -24.58
CA ARG A 220 -21.09 -0.38 -24.28
C ARG A 220 -21.33 -0.62 -22.80
N LYS A 221 -21.94 -1.77 -22.44
CA LYS A 221 -22.05 -2.17 -21.05
C LYS A 221 -20.68 -2.31 -20.42
N GLY A 222 -20.50 -1.80 -19.22
CA GLY A 222 -19.22 -1.85 -18.51
C GLY A 222 -19.12 -0.87 -17.37
N LEU A 223 -17.91 -0.78 -16.84
CA LEU A 223 -17.53 0.13 -15.78
C LEU A 223 -17.04 1.46 -16.35
N TYR A 224 -17.57 2.55 -15.83
CA TYR A 224 -17.25 3.92 -16.24
C TYR A 224 -17.02 4.81 -15.03
N TYR A 225 -16.37 5.94 -15.26
CA TYR A 225 -16.15 6.99 -14.30
C TYR A 225 -16.72 8.30 -14.83
N ILE A 226 -17.58 8.95 -14.06
CA ILE A 226 -18.12 10.27 -14.35
C ILE A 226 -17.29 11.28 -13.59
N LYS A 227 -16.57 12.14 -14.32
CA LYS A 227 -15.86 13.29 -13.78
C LYS A 227 -16.68 14.54 -14.05
N TYR A 228 -16.92 15.36 -13.03
CA TYR A 228 -17.64 16.61 -13.18
C TYR A 228 -17.04 17.72 -12.32
N LYS A 229 -17.25 18.95 -12.74
CA LYS A 229 -16.81 20.13 -12.02
C LYS A 229 -18.02 20.85 -11.43
N PHE A 230 -17.94 21.21 -10.16
CA PHE A 230 -18.99 21.87 -9.44
C PHE A 230 -18.39 22.86 -8.42
N ARG A 231 -18.80 24.15 -8.45
CA ARG A 231 -18.27 25.21 -7.57
C ARG A 231 -16.74 25.20 -7.49
N ASN A 232 -16.06 25.18 -8.62
CA ASN A 232 -14.60 25.12 -8.73
C ASN A 232 -13.92 23.86 -8.15
N ARG A 233 -14.67 22.83 -7.76
CA ARG A 233 -14.13 21.53 -7.31
C ARG A 233 -14.39 20.46 -8.36
N GLN A 234 -13.49 19.50 -8.46
CA GLN A 234 -13.66 18.32 -9.32
C GLN A 234 -14.12 17.13 -8.49
N PHE A 235 -15.05 16.38 -9.03
CA PHE A 235 -15.60 15.16 -8.45
C PHE A 235 -15.52 14.02 -9.45
N ILE A 236 -15.35 12.81 -8.96
CA ILE A 236 -15.36 11.58 -9.77
C ILE A 236 -16.30 10.60 -9.11
N GLN A 237 -17.18 10.02 -9.90
CA GLN A 237 -18.10 8.96 -9.44
C GLN A 237 -17.99 7.74 -10.36
N LYS A 238 -17.95 6.56 -9.77
CA LYS A 238 -18.01 5.27 -10.47
C LYS A 238 -19.47 4.95 -10.85
N ILE A 239 -19.69 4.47 -12.06
CA ILE A 239 -21.01 4.05 -12.55
C ILE A 239 -20.88 2.78 -13.41
N VAL A 240 -21.88 1.94 -13.36
CA VAL A 240 -22.01 0.76 -14.23
C VAL A 240 -23.12 1.03 -15.25
N ILE A 241 -22.83 0.84 -16.52
CA ILE A 241 -23.76 1.00 -17.65
C ILE A 241 -24.12 -0.36 -18.23
#